data_52cd852c55caefe45e78ea309cd21d87
#
_entry.id   52cd852c55caefe45e78ea309cd21d87
#
_cell.length_a   1.000
_cell.length_b   1.000
_cell.length_c   1.000
_cell.angle_alpha   90.00
_cell.angle_beta   90.00
_cell.angle_gamma   90.00
#
_symmetry.space_group_name_H-M   'P 1'
#
loop_
_entity.id
_entity.type
_entity.pdbx_description
1 polymer ?
#
loop_
_entity_poly.entity_id
_entity_poly.type
_entity_poly.pdbx_seq_one_letter_code
_entity_poly.pdbx_strand_id
1 'polypeptide(L)'
;MNYYSQPQPETPARRQQGQVCRLQKTISAVLVAAGSSTRMGFDKLSFDLGGETVLHRSIRAFDQCPQIGEIVLVAGKNRAFVEQQAVGCTKPVQIVAGGATRAESAKNGVLAAHGELVAVHDAARPFVSPAVIAAVLEAAARCGAAAPAVPVKDTIKQAVPGDGKTVPEACLVHSTPDRSTLYAVQTPQCFDRTQYLAALQELDAEKARLVTDDCSLFELTGRSVQLTQGDYANLKITTREDLPRPVQKEETRMRLSLIHISEPPRP
;
A
#
# COMPACT_ATOMS: atom_id res chain seq x y z
N MET A 1 29.59 -42.90 -30.99
CA MET A 1 28.69 -42.49 -29.90
C MET A 1 29.25 -41.20 -29.33
N ASN A 2 28.71 -40.05 -29.81
CA ASN A 2 29.19 -38.71 -29.38
C ASN A 2 28.24 -38.18 -28.32
N TYR A 3 28.75 -37.98 -27.13
CA TYR A 3 28.03 -37.30 -26.03
C TYR A 3 28.03 -35.82 -26.29
N TYR A 4 26.83 -35.23 -26.33
CA TYR A 4 26.57 -33.81 -26.40
C TYR A 4 27.08 -33.13 -25.13
N SER A 5 28.07 -32.22 -25.28
CA SER A 5 28.48 -31.27 -24.24
C SER A 5 27.44 -30.16 -24.17
N GLN A 6 26.74 -30.05 -23.06
CA GLN A 6 25.87 -28.91 -22.76
C GLN A 6 26.72 -27.71 -22.34
N PRO A 7 26.43 -26.48 -22.80
CA PRO A 7 27.12 -25.30 -22.32
C PRO A 7 26.68 -24.98 -20.88
N GLN A 8 27.67 -24.70 -20.04
CA GLN A 8 27.49 -24.23 -18.66
C GLN A 8 26.86 -22.83 -18.66
N PRO A 9 25.94 -22.51 -17.74
CA PRO A 9 25.40 -21.18 -17.63
C PRO A 9 26.47 -20.21 -17.13
N GLU A 10 26.66 -19.12 -17.86
CA GLU A 10 27.56 -18.04 -17.50
C GLU A 10 27.12 -17.38 -16.19
N THR A 11 28.07 -17.23 -15.27
CA THR A 11 27.91 -16.54 -14.00
C THR A 11 27.63 -15.05 -14.26
N PRO A 12 26.58 -14.45 -13.73
CA PRO A 12 26.35 -13.03 -13.94
C PRO A 12 27.42 -12.20 -13.23
N ALA A 13 28.12 -11.39 -14.01
CA ALA A 13 29.17 -10.48 -13.60
C ALA A 13 28.70 -9.49 -12.53
N ARG A 14 29.55 -9.28 -11.56
CA ARG A 14 29.72 -8.18 -10.59
C ARG A 14 28.64 -7.09 -10.62
N ARG A 15 27.92 -7.00 -9.51
CA ARG A 15 27.13 -5.83 -9.11
C ARG A 15 28.01 -4.57 -9.18
N GLN A 16 27.70 -3.67 -10.12
CA GLN A 16 28.17 -2.30 -10.07
C GLN A 16 27.45 -1.59 -8.93
N GLN A 17 28.23 -1.12 -7.97
CA GLN A 17 27.75 -0.26 -6.89
C GLN A 17 27.33 1.09 -7.43
N GLY A 18 26.08 1.52 -7.07
CA GLY A 18 25.83 2.90 -6.69
C GLY A 18 25.83 3.96 -7.79
N GLN A 19 25.05 3.78 -8.85
CA GLN A 19 24.52 4.94 -9.59
C GLN A 19 23.06 5.09 -9.19
N VAL A 20 22.77 6.05 -8.29
CA VAL A 20 21.40 6.51 -8.03
C VAL A 20 20.90 7.04 -9.37
N CYS A 21 20.11 6.23 -10.07
CA CYS A 21 19.43 6.64 -11.28
C CYS A 21 18.48 7.79 -10.86
N ARG A 22 18.87 9.04 -11.13
CA ARG A 22 17.94 10.17 -10.97
C ARG A 22 16.78 9.89 -11.92
N LEU A 23 15.61 9.61 -11.36
CA LEU A 23 14.38 9.58 -12.14
C LEU A 23 14.26 10.94 -12.82
N GLN A 24 14.29 10.96 -14.15
CA GLN A 24 14.12 12.20 -14.93
C GLN A 24 12.65 12.62 -14.97
N LYS A 25 11.71 11.69 -14.67
CA LYS A 25 10.27 11.93 -14.71
C LYS A 25 9.79 12.62 -13.41
N THR A 26 8.90 13.59 -13.57
CA THR A 26 8.19 14.20 -12.44
C THR A 26 7.13 13.23 -11.91
N ILE A 27 6.95 13.17 -10.58
CA ILE A 27 6.06 12.21 -9.93
C ILE A 27 5.08 12.91 -9.02
N SER A 28 3.79 12.61 -9.17
CA SER A 28 2.73 13.05 -8.27
C SER A 28 2.27 11.89 -7.38
N ALA A 29 2.19 12.11 -6.08
CA ALA A 29 1.52 11.18 -5.17
C ALA A 29 0.03 11.50 -5.10
N VAL A 30 -0.83 10.51 -5.34
CA VAL A 30 -2.29 10.63 -5.24
C VAL A 30 -2.75 9.81 -4.04
N LEU A 31 -3.10 10.45 -2.93
CA LEU A 31 -3.53 9.79 -1.71
C LEU A 31 -5.07 9.78 -1.62
N VAL A 32 -5.65 8.58 -1.71
CA VAL A 32 -7.11 8.40 -1.69
C VAL A 32 -7.60 8.37 -0.24
N ALA A 33 -8.19 9.48 0.20
CA ALA A 33 -8.70 9.72 1.56
C ALA A 33 -10.23 9.88 1.62
N ALA A 34 -10.95 9.64 0.52
CA ALA A 34 -12.39 9.88 0.40
C ALA A 34 -13.29 8.78 1.00
N GLY A 35 -12.71 7.70 1.55
CA GLY A 35 -13.46 6.56 2.08
C GLY A 35 -14.28 6.90 3.32
N SER A 36 -15.53 6.39 3.40
CA SER A 36 -16.49 6.70 4.46
C SER A 36 -16.29 5.96 5.79
N SER A 37 -15.30 5.06 5.89
CA SER A 37 -14.98 4.28 7.13
C SER A 37 -16.18 3.56 7.80
N THR A 38 -17.24 3.24 7.04
CA THR A 38 -18.53 2.73 7.56
C THR A 38 -18.42 1.48 8.43
N ARG A 39 -17.41 0.62 8.17
CA ARG A 39 -17.18 -0.64 8.92
C ARG A 39 -16.61 -0.42 10.33
N MET A 40 -16.00 0.72 10.60
CA MET A 40 -15.33 0.99 11.88
C MET A 40 -16.20 1.77 12.87
N GLY A 41 -17.29 2.42 12.39
CA GLY A 41 -18.15 3.29 13.21
C GLY A 41 -17.52 4.65 13.56
N PHE A 42 -16.28 4.89 13.12
CA PHE A 42 -15.58 6.18 13.20
C PHE A 42 -14.67 6.36 11.97
N ASP A 43 -14.21 7.58 11.72
CA ASP A 43 -13.26 7.83 10.63
C ASP A 43 -11.87 7.30 11.00
N LYS A 44 -11.48 6.17 10.37
CA LYS A 44 -10.20 5.53 10.61
C LYS A 44 -8.99 6.41 10.29
N LEU A 45 -9.15 7.39 9.40
CA LEU A 45 -8.06 8.29 9.03
C LEU A 45 -7.69 9.26 10.15
N SER A 46 -8.64 9.53 11.07
CA SER A 46 -8.42 10.36 12.26
C SER A 46 -7.88 9.58 13.46
N PHE A 47 -7.74 8.26 13.36
CA PHE A 47 -7.22 7.47 14.47
C PHE A 47 -5.78 7.85 14.80
N ASP A 48 -5.51 8.09 16.10
CA ASP A 48 -4.18 8.45 16.61
C ASP A 48 -3.28 7.21 16.76
N LEU A 49 -2.16 7.22 16.09
CA LEU A 49 -1.11 6.19 16.14
C LEU A 49 0.02 6.55 17.12
N GLY A 50 -0.30 7.25 18.21
CA GLY A 50 0.67 7.68 19.22
C GLY A 50 1.22 9.09 18.99
N GLY A 51 0.32 10.04 18.77
CA GLY A 51 0.61 11.45 18.54
C GLY A 51 0.55 11.88 17.07
N GLU A 52 0.21 10.96 16.16
CA GLU A 52 0.08 11.23 14.74
C GLU A 52 -1.10 10.45 14.17
N THR A 53 -1.96 11.11 13.38
CA THR A 53 -3.11 10.42 12.78
C THR A 53 -2.68 9.49 11.65
N VAL A 54 -3.53 8.50 11.34
CA VAL A 54 -3.35 7.59 10.19
C VAL A 54 -3.12 8.40 8.91
N LEU A 55 -3.94 9.42 8.65
CA LEU A 55 -3.82 10.24 7.45
C LEU A 55 -2.52 11.04 7.44
N HIS A 56 -2.19 11.73 8.54
CA HIS A 56 -0.98 12.53 8.60
C HIS A 56 0.27 11.69 8.33
N ARG A 57 0.35 10.50 8.94
CA ARG A 57 1.46 9.57 8.74
C ARG A 57 1.58 9.12 7.28
N SER A 58 0.46 8.85 6.62
CA SER A 58 0.46 8.53 5.18
C SER A 58 0.95 9.71 4.34
N ILE A 59 0.45 10.93 4.60
CA ILE A 59 0.91 12.14 3.90
C ILE A 59 2.41 12.34 4.08
N ARG A 60 2.90 12.27 5.32
CA ARG A 60 4.31 12.46 5.67
C ARG A 60 5.24 11.51 4.94
N ALA A 61 4.84 10.25 4.73
CA ALA A 61 5.65 9.27 4.01
C ALA A 61 5.96 9.73 2.56
N PHE A 62 5.02 10.38 1.89
CA PHE A 62 5.20 10.93 0.54
C PHE A 62 5.82 12.32 0.55
N ASP A 63 5.51 13.15 1.54
CA ASP A 63 6.13 14.47 1.69
C ASP A 63 7.64 14.36 1.90
N GLN A 64 8.08 13.36 2.65
CA GLN A 64 9.50 13.10 2.90
C GLN A 64 10.20 12.34 1.75
N CYS A 65 9.47 11.83 0.75
CA CYS A 65 10.06 11.11 -0.38
C CYS A 65 10.67 12.09 -1.40
N PRO A 66 12.00 12.08 -1.64
CA PRO A 66 12.65 13.07 -2.53
C PRO A 66 12.19 13.00 -3.98
N GLN A 67 11.71 11.84 -4.44
CA GLN A 67 11.28 11.61 -5.81
C GLN A 67 9.89 12.18 -6.10
N ILE A 68 9.08 12.44 -5.06
CA ILE A 68 7.74 13.04 -5.21
C ILE A 68 7.87 14.56 -5.35
N GLY A 69 7.24 15.12 -6.39
CA GLY A 69 7.21 16.55 -6.65
C GLY A 69 5.99 17.27 -6.10
N GLU A 70 4.86 16.58 -6.00
CA GLU A 70 3.59 17.11 -5.49
C GLU A 70 2.72 16.02 -4.87
N ILE A 71 1.75 16.43 -4.06
CA ILE A 71 0.78 15.55 -3.41
C ILE A 71 -0.64 15.99 -3.78
N VAL A 72 -1.44 15.07 -4.30
CA VAL A 72 -2.86 15.27 -4.53
C VAL A 72 -3.63 14.46 -3.50
N LEU A 73 -4.35 15.13 -2.60
CA LEU A 73 -5.21 14.51 -1.59
C LEU A 73 -6.64 14.43 -2.12
N VAL A 74 -7.19 13.23 -2.18
CA VAL A 74 -8.56 13.02 -2.62
C VAL A 74 -9.46 12.90 -1.40
N ALA A 75 -10.27 13.92 -1.12
CA ALA A 75 -11.09 14.03 0.07
C ALA A 75 -12.58 13.77 -0.22
N GLY A 76 -13.27 13.16 0.73
CA GLY A 76 -14.71 13.01 0.76
C GLY A 76 -15.40 14.06 1.65
N LYS A 77 -16.35 13.60 2.46
CA LYS A 77 -17.05 14.41 3.46
C LYS A 77 -16.12 14.94 4.57
N ASN A 78 -14.93 14.35 4.71
CA ASN A 78 -13.89 14.70 5.68
C ASN A 78 -12.92 15.76 5.17
N ARG A 79 -13.27 16.55 4.16
CA ARG A 79 -12.41 17.53 3.51
C ARG A 79 -11.69 18.47 4.50
N ALA A 80 -12.42 19.06 5.44
CA ALA A 80 -11.83 19.97 6.44
C ALA A 80 -10.75 19.27 7.30
N PHE A 81 -10.97 18.00 7.65
CA PHE A 81 -9.97 17.21 8.36
C PHE A 81 -8.74 16.94 7.46
N VAL A 82 -8.94 16.60 6.19
CA VAL A 82 -7.84 16.38 5.23
C VAL A 82 -7.01 17.65 5.05
N GLU A 83 -7.64 18.81 4.95
CA GLU A 83 -6.98 20.12 4.87
C GLU A 83 -6.11 20.39 6.11
N GLN A 84 -6.62 20.09 7.29
CA GLN A 84 -5.87 20.23 8.55
C GLN A 84 -4.64 19.32 8.58
N GLN A 85 -4.75 18.07 8.09
CA GLN A 85 -3.63 17.12 8.08
C GLN A 85 -2.55 17.45 7.05
N ALA A 86 -2.87 18.27 6.06
CA ALA A 86 -1.92 18.73 5.04
C ALA A 86 -1.09 19.95 5.48
N VAL A 87 -1.44 20.57 6.60
CA VAL A 87 -0.70 21.72 7.13
C VAL A 87 0.73 21.30 7.49
N GLY A 88 1.72 22.09 7.03
CA GLY A 88 3.13 21.82 7.28
C GLY A 88 3.81 20.89 6.25
N CYS A 89 3.10 20.42 5.22
CA CYS A 89 3.74 19.74 4.09
C CYS A 89 4.75 20.66 3.40
N THR A 90 5.89 20.10 3.03
CA THR A 90 6.97 20.81 2.33
C THR A 90 6.74 20.86 0.82
N LYS A 91 5.99 19.92 0.28
CA LYS A 91 5.64 19.82 -1.14
C LYS A 91 4.34 20.56 -1.45
N PRO A 92 4.13 21.00 -2.70
CA PRO A 92 2.84 21.47 -3.15
C PRO A 92 1.74 20.42 -2.89
N VAL A 93 0.65 20.85 -2.25
CA VAL A 93 -0.51 19.99 -1.96
C VAL A 93 -1.73 20.55 -2.66
N GLN A 94 -2.42 19.68 -3.41
CA GLN A 94 -3.74 19.98 -3.98
C GLN A 94 -4.78 19.04 -3.35
N ILE A 95 -5.97 19.57 -3.05
CA ILE A 95 -7.07 18.78 -2.48
C ILE A 95 -8.25 18.78 -3.44
N VAL A 96 -8.65 17.60 -3.88
CA VAL A 96 -9.74 17.38 -4.83
C VAL A 96 -10.87 16.54 -4.21
N ALA A 97 -12.05 16.65 -4.78
CA ALA A 97 -13.20 15.85 -4.34
C ALA A 97 -13.05 14.39 -4.83
N GLY A 98 -13.38 13.45 -3.95
CA GLY A 98 -13.56 12.04 -4.32
C GLY A 98 -14.82 11.81 -5.15
N GLY A 99 -14.92 10.62 -5.74
CA GLY A 99 -16.10 10.12 -6.44
C GLY A 99 -16.94 9.20 -5.56
N ALA A 100 -17.97 8.58 -6.18
CA ALA A 100 -18.84 7.62 -5.50
C ALA A 100 -18.13 6.32 -5.15
N THR A 101 -17.06 5.97 -5.88
CA THR A 101 -16.25 4.77 -5.70
C THR A 101 -14.79 5.11 -5.44
N ARG A 102 -14.01 4.10 -4.99
CA ARG A 102 -12.54 4.23 -4.87
C ARG A 102 -11.90 4.51 -6.23
N ALA A 103 -12.35 3.82 -7.28
CA ALA A 103 -11.83 4.00 -8.63
C ALA A 103 -12.09 5.42 -9.17
N GLU A 104 -13.30 5.95 -8.96
CA GLU A 104 -13.61 7.35 -9.32
C GLU A 104 -12.79 8.36 -8.51
N SER A 105 -12.57 8.08 -7.24
CA SER A 105 -11.69 8.92 -6.39
C SER A 105 -10.25 8.91 -6.89
N ALA A 106 -9.69 7.75 -7.22
CA ALA A 106 -8.35 7.64 -7.82
C ALA A 106 -8.27 8.39 -9.16
N LYS A 107 -9.26 8.18 -10.05
CA LYS A 107 -9.38 8.92 -11.31
C LYS A 107 -9.35 10.43 -11.10
N ASN A 108 -10.15 10.97 -10.17
CA ASN A 108 -10.19 12.41 -9.90
C ASN A 108 -8.82 12.93 -9.44
N GLY A 109 -8.13 12.17 -8.60
CA GLY A 109 -6.77 12.51 -8.16
C GLY A 109 -5.76 12.48 -9.31
N VAL A 110 -5.80 11.47 -10.18
CA VAL A 110 -4.89 11.36 -11.34
C VAL A 110 -5.16 12.45 -12.37
N LEU A 111 -6.41 12.85 -12.58
CA LEU A 111 -6.76 13.97 -13.46
C LEU A 111 -6.17 15.29 -12.96
N ALA A 112 -6.15 15.51 -11.65
CA ALA A 112 -5.60 16.72 -11.02
C ALA A 112 -4.06 16.71 -10.92
N ALA A 113 -3.43 15.55 -11.02
CA ALA A 113 -1.97 15.41 -10.96
C ALA A 113 -1.28 15.96 -12.21
N HIS A 114 -0.06 16.52 -12.04
CA HIS A 114 0.73 17.10 -13.13
C HIS A 114 1.97 16.25 -13.48
N GLY A 115 2.37 15.33 -12.61
CA GLY A 115 3.52 14.46 -12.84
C GLY A 115 3.34 13.53 -14.03
N GLU A 116 4.45 13.16 -14.66
CA GLU A 116 4.49 12.15 -15.74
C GLU A 116 4.19 10.75 -15.20
N LEU A 117 4.55 10.50 -13.94
CA LEU A 117 4.16 9.32 -13.17
C LEU A 117 3.19 9.72 -12.07
N VAL A 118 2.25 8.84 -11.78
CA VAL A 118 1.31 8.99 -10.66
C VAL A 118 1.43 7.78 -9.74
N ALA A 119 1.63 8.03 -8.44
CA ALA A 119 1.68 7.01 -7.40
C ALA A 119 0.39 7.06 -6.58
N VAL A 120 -0.55 6.17 -6.89
CA VAL A 120 -1.86 6.10 -6.22
C VAL A 120 -1.72 5.30 -4.94
N HIS A 121 -2.07 5.92 -3.81
CA HIS A 121 -1.92 5.32 -2.49
C HIS A 121 -3.20 5.39 -1.66
N ASP A 122 -3.54 4.29 -0.99
CA ASP A 122 -4.62 4.28 -0.02
C ASP A 122 -4.15 5.00 1.27
N ALA A 123 -4.75 6.13 1.61
CA ALA A 123 -4.41 6.90 2.81
C ALA A 123 -4.57 6.11 4.13
N ALA A 124 -5.24 4.96 4.08
CA ALA A 124 -5.36 4.02 5.18
C ALA A 124 -4.19 3.03 5.32
N ARG A 125 -3.05 3.25 4.65
CA ARG A 125 -1.79 2.49 4.82
C ARG A 125 -0.68 3.37 5.40
N PRO A 126 -0.74 3.71 6.69
CA PRO A 126 0.20 4.65 7.31
C PRO A 126 1.61 4.10 7.52
N PHE A 127 1.83 2.82 7.22
CA PHE A 127 3.10 2.14 7.50
C PHE A 127 3.93 1.86 6.24
N VAL A 128 3.62 2.51 5.12
CA VAL A 128 4.42 2.38 3.91
C VAL A 128 5.84 2.92 4.16
N SER A 129 6.86 2.11 3.87
CA SER A 129 8.25 2.49 4.07
C SER A 129 8.82 3.27 2.87
N PRO A 130 9.82 4.13 3.08
CA PRO A 130 10.52 4.81 2.00
C PRO A 130 11.12 3.85 0.95
N ALA A 131 11.57 2.68 1.39
CA ALA A 131 12.13 1.65 0.49
C ALA A 131 11.06 1.09 -0.46
N VAL A 132 9.84 0.82 0.03
CA VAL A 132 8.72 0.36 -0.79
C VAL A 132 8.32 1.43 -1.80
N ILE A 133 8.23 2.71 -1.36
CA ILE A 133 7.91 3.82 -2.27
C ILE A 133 8.97 3.92 -3.36
N ALA A 134 10.26 4.00 -3.01
CA ALA A 134 11.34 4.13 -3.99
C ALA A 134 11.36 2.98 -5.00
N ALA A 135 11.25 1.74 -4.55
CA ALA A 135 11.28 0.56 -5.42
C ALA A 135 10.15 0.57 -6.46
N VAL A 136 8.92 0.95 -6.08
CA VAL A 136 7.79 1.00 -7.01
C VAL A 136 7.92 2.15 -8.00
N LEU A 137 8.40 3.33 -7.56
CA LEU A 137 8.63 4.47 -8.44
C LEU A 137 9.69 4.17 -9.50
N GLU A 138 10.80 3.56 -9.10
CA GLU A 138 11.87 3.15 -10.02
C GLU A 138 11.40 2.09 -11.03
N ALA A 139 10.62 1.10 -10.58
CA ALA A 139 10.08 0.10 -11.48
C ALA A 139 9.11 0.73 -12.49
N ALA A 140 8.16 1.56 -12.05
CA ALA A 140 7.21 2.23 -12.93
C ALA A 140 7.88 3.18 -13.94
N ALA A 141 8.96 3.85 -13.54
CA ALA A 141 9.73 4.68 -14.46
C ALA A 141 10.35 3.88 -15.61
N ARG A 142 10.68 2.62 -15.38
CA ARG A 142 11.25 1.72 -16.42
C ARG A 142 10.19 1.05 -17.27
N CYS A 143 9.10 0.56 -16.67
CA CYS A 143 8.13 -0.31 -17.36
C CYS A 143 6.73 0.30 -17.54
N GLY A 144 6.50 1.52 -17.04
CA GLY A 144 5.22 2.22 -17.18
C GLY A 144 4.18 1.92 -16.10
N ALA A 145 4.26 0.77 -15.41
CA ALA A 145 3.34 0.43 -14.32
C ALA A 145 3.97 -0.53 -13.33
N ALA A 146 3.84 -0.25 -12.02
CA ALA A 146 4.36 -1.13 -10.97
C ALA A 146 3.54 -1.03 -9.68
N ALA A 147 3.54 -2.10 -8.90
CA ALA A 147 2.90 -2.16 -7.58
C ALA A 147 3.71 -3.01 -6.61
N PRO A 148 3.76 -2.66 -5.30
CA PRO A 148 4.39 -3.51 -4.30
C PRO A 148 3.45 -4.66 -3.94
N ALA A 149 4.03 -5.84 -3.74
CA ALA A 149 3.28 -7.03 -3.37
C ALA A 149 4.09 -7.93 -2.43
N VAL A 150 3.39 -8.71 -1.61
CA VAL A 150 3.97 -9.71 -0.74
C VAL A 150 3.40 -11.09 -1.08
N PRO A 151 4.20 -12.17 -1.01
CA PRO A 151 3.68 -13.53 -1.16
C PRO A 151 2.54 -13.80 -0.18
N VAL A 152 1.50 -14.50 -0.62
CA VAL A 152 0.41 -14.92 0.27
C VAL A 152 0.91 -16.01 1.23
N LYS A 153 0.67 -15.81 2.55
CA LYS A 153 1.10 -16.77 3.58
C LYS A 153 0.11 -17.90 3.78
N ASP A 154 -1.19 -17.58 3.75
CA ASP A 154 -2.25 -18.54 4.01
C ASP A 154 -2.59 -19.36 2.76
N THR A 155 -3.20 -20.52 2.97
CA THR A 155 -3.78 -21.30 1.87
C THR A 155 -5.07 -20.65 1.41
N ILE A 156 -5.11 -20.18 0.16
CA ILE A 156 -6.29 -19.57 -0.43
C ILE A 156 -7.20 -20.64 -1.02
N LYS A 157 -8.48 -20.55 -0.71
CA LYS A 157 -9.52 -21.40 -1.30
C LYS A 157 -10.41 -20.57 -2.21
N GLN A 158 -10.60 -21.05 -3.42
CA GLN A 158 -11.65 -20.55 -4.29
C GLN A 158 -12.92 -21.32 -3.97
N ALA A 159 -14.02 -20.61 -3.72
CA ALA A 159 -15.29 -21.20 -3.34
C ALA A 159 -16.43 -20.61 -4.15
N VAL A 160 -17.64 -21.13 -3.96
CA VAL A 160 -18.85 -20.58 -4.60
C VAL A 160 -19.00 -19.12 -4.20
N PRO A 161 -19.32 -18.22 -5.16
CA PRO A 161 -19.48 -16.78 -4.86
C PRO A 161 -20.52 -16.54 -3.76
N GLY A 162 -20.15 -15.68 -2.80
CA GLY A 162 -21.00 -15.18 -1.74
C GLY A 162 -21.01 -13.66 -1.74
N ASP A 163 -21.40 -13.05 -0.62
CA ASP A 163 -21.40 -11.59 -0.45
C ASP A 163 -20.02 -10.96 -0.24
N GLY A 164 -18.98 -11.80 -0.17
CA GLY A 164 -17.59 -11.39 0.08
C GLY A 164 -17.31 -10.88 1.50
N LYS A 165 -18.29 -10.97 2.43
CA LYS A 165 -18.17 -10.47 3.81
C LYS A 165 -18.10 -11.59 4.83
N THR A 166 -18.88 -12.64 4.59
CA THR A 166 -18.96 -13.81 5.47
C THR A 166 -18.78 -15.07 4.65
N VAL A 167 -18.35 -16.16 5.30
CA VAL A 167 -18.37 -17.49 4.70
C VAL A 167 -19.80 -18.00 4.77
N PRO A 168 -20.47 -18.30 3.63
CA PRO A 168 -21.81 -18.89 3.65
C PRO A 168 -21.84 -20.21 4.41
N GLU A 169 -22.94 -20.51 5.09
CA GLU A 169 -23.08 -21.72 5.94
C GLU A 169 -22.77 -23.04 5.18
N ALA A 170 -23.11 -23.12 3.90
CA ALA A 170 -22.87 -24.27 3.05
C ALA A 170 -21.84 -23.98 1.93
N CYS A 171 -20.82 -23.17 2.22
CA CYS A 171 -19.82 -22.81 1.22
C CYS A 171 -18.90 -24.00 0.90
N LEU A 172 -18.92 -24.45 -0.34
CA LEU A 172 -18.06 -25.54 -0.81
C LEU A 172 -16.83 -24.98 -1.52
N VAL A 173 -15.68 -25.58 -1.22
CA VAL A 173 -14.42 -25.27 -1.92
C VAL A 173 -14.50 -25.77 -3.36
N HIS A 174 -14.27 -24.86 -4.31
CA HIS A 174 -14.17 -25.19 -5.73
C HIS A 174 -12.74 -25.62 -6.11
N SER A 175 -11.74 -24.86 -5.66
CA SER A 175 -10.32 -25.14 -5.97
C SER A 175 -9.39 -24.53 -4.92
N THR A 176 -8.13 -24.96 -4.98
CA THR A 176 -7.04 -24.36 -4.21
C THR A 176 -5.97 -23.88 -5.20
N PRO A 177 -5.86 -22.59 -5.48
CA PRO A 177 -4.82 -22.05 -6.34
C PRO A 177 -3.42 -22.37 -5.81
N ASP A 178 -2.45 -22.49 -6.72
CA ASP A 178 -1.05 -22.64 -6.33
C ASP A 178 -0.57 -21.35 -5.63
N ARG A 179 -0.28 -21.46 -4.34
CA ARG A 179 0.15 -20.34 -3.51
C ARG A 179 1.45 -19.69 -4.00
N SER A 180 2.32 -20.45 -4.69
CA SER A 180 3.60 -19.90 -5.20
C SER A 180 3.39 -18.82 -6.26
N THR A 181 2.21 -18.76 -6.87
CA THR A 181 1.82 -17.77 -7.88
C THR A 181 0.97 -16.62 -7.32
N LEU A 182 0.64 -16.63 -6.02
CA LEU A 182 -0.27 -15.68 -5.41
C LEU A 182 0.47 -14.61 -4.61
N TYR A 183 0.14 -13.36 -4.90
CA TYR A 183 0.69 -12.19 -4.22
C TYR A 183 -0.43 -11.27 -3.74
N ALA A 184 -0.30 -10.78 -2.52
CA ALA A 184 -1.17 -9.73 -1.97
C ALA A 184 -0.60 -8.36 -2.38
N VAL A 185 -1.29 -7.70 -3.31
CA VAL A 185 -0.88 -6.39 -3.84
C VAL A 185 -1.19 -5.29 -2.82
N GLN A 186 -0.27 -4.35 -2.72
CA GLN A 186 -0.34 -3.21 -1.82
C GLN A 186 -0.36 -1.89 -2.61
N THR A 187 -0.29 -0.76 -1.92
CA THR A 187 -0.06 0.55 -2.50
C THR A 187 1.16 1.22 -1.85
N PRO A 188 1.83 2.17 -2.55
CA PRO A 188 1.40 2.88 -3.76
C PRO A 188 1.47 2.01 -5.01
N GLN A 189 0.50 2.17 -5.91
CA GLN A 189 0.52 1.64 -7.26
C GLN A 189 0.92 2.78 -8.20
N CYS A 190 2.00 2.61 -8.94
CA CYS A 190 2.58 3.70 -9.73
C CYS A 190 2.46 3.44 -11.22
N PHE A 191 2.04 4.46 -11.97
CA PHE A 191 1.73 4.36 -13.38
C PHE A 191 2.25 5.56 -14.17
N ASP A 192 2.58 5.34 -15.43
CA ASP A 192 2.66 6.41 -16.42
C ASP A 192 1.27 7.06 -16.54
N ARG A 193 1.21 8.37 -16.29
CA ARG A 193 -0.06 9.11 -16.23
C ARG A 193 -0.81 9.07 -17.54
N THR A 194 -0.10 9.17 -18.66
CA THR A 194 -0.72 9.14 -20.00
C THR A 194 -1.36 7.78 -20.27
N GLN A 195 -0.65 6.68 -19.93
CA GLN A 195 -1.18 5.34 -20.08
C GLN A 195 -2.37 5.08 -19.14
N TYR A 196 -2.33 5.61 -17.91
CA TYR A 196 -3.44 5.51 -16.97
C TYR A 196 -4.70 6.18 -17.51
N LEU A 197 -4.58 7.41 -18.04
CA LEU A 197 -5.70 8.14 -18.62
C LEU A 197 -6.24 7.47 -19.89
N ALA A 198 -5.36 6.92 -20.74
CA ALA A 198 -5.77 6.13 -21.89
C ALA A 198 -6.54 4.86 -21.48
N ALA A 199 -6.04 4.13 -20.49
CA ALA A 199 -6.72 2.96 -19.96
C ALA A 199 -8.14 3.27 -19.44
N LEU A 200 -8.33 4.42 -18.77
CA LEU A 200 -9.66 4.87 -18.34
C LEU A 200 -10.63 5.14 -19.52
N GLN A 201 -10.11 5.60 -20.66
CA GLN A 201 -10.93 5.86 -21.85
C GLN A 201 -11.31 4.57 -22.60
N GLU A 202 -10.48 3.54 -22.50
CA GLU A 202 -10.70 2.23 -23.14
C GLU A 202 -11.65 1.32 -22.36
N LEU A 203 -11.97 1.65 -21.10
CA LEU A 203 -12.90 0.88 -20.29
C LEU A 203 -14.34 1.13 -20.73
N ASP A 204 -15.01 0.04 -21.13
CA ASP A 204 -16.46 0.03 -21.23
C ASP A 204 -17.12 -0.11 -19.84
N ALA A 205 -18.45 0.08 -19.80
CA ALA A 205 -19.21 0.03 -18.54
C ALA A 205 -19.20 -1.36 -17.87
N GLU A 206 -19.00 -2.44 -18.63
CA GLU A 206 -18.93 -3.80 -18.13
C GLU A 206 -17.60 -4.05 -17.44
N LYS A 207 -16.49 -3.75 -18.12
CA LYS A 207 -15.14 -3.87 -17.56
C LYS A 207 -14.92 -2.94 -16.36
N ALA A 208 -15.52 -1.74 -16.38
CA ALA A 208 -15.41 -0.80 -15.27
C ALA A 208 -15.92 -1.37 -13.94
N ARG A 209 -16.87 -2.31 -13.97
CA ARG A 209 -17.39 -3.01 -12.78
C ARG A 209 -16.41 -4.03 -12.22
N LEU A 210 -15.45 -4.49 -13.02
CA LEU A 210 -14.45 -5.48 -12.64
C LEU A 210 -13.20 -4.83 -12.03
N VAL A 211 -13.07 -3.50 -12.10
CA VAL A 211 -11.93 -2.77 -11.53
C VAL A 211 -11.98 -2.83 -10.01
N THR A 212 -11.04 -3.57 -9.43
CA THR A 212 -10.88 -3.72 -7.97
C THR A 212 -9.83 -2.77 -7.40
N ASP A 213 -8.78 -2.49 -8.19
CA ASP A 213 -7.69 -1.56 -7.89
C ASP A 213 -7.15 -0.93 -9.18
N ASP A 214 -6.12 -0.08 -9.07
CA ASP A 214 -5.58 0.60 -10.26
C ASP A 214 -4.75 -0.34 -11.14
N CYS A 215 -4.21 -1.44 -10.62
CA CYS A 215 -3.55 -2.48 -11.41
C CYS A 215 -4.54 -3.19 -12.32
N SER A 216 -5.71 -3.55 -11.81
CA SER A 216 -6.75 -4.22 -12.60
C SER A 216 -7.27 -3.36 -13.77
N LEU A 217 -7.21 -2.02 -13.67
CA LEU A 217 -7.48 -1.13 -14.80
C LEU A 217 -6.49 -1.40 -15.97
N PHE A 218 -5.20 -1.56 -15.65
CA PHE A 218 -4.17 -1.85 -16.65
C PHE A 218 -4.34 -3.24 -17.25
N GLU A 219 -4.60 -4.24 -16.41
CA GLU A 219 -4.81 -5.63 -16.84
C GLU A 219 -6.01 -5.77 -17.78
N LEU A 220 -7.16 -5.16 -17.44
CA LEU A 220 -8.38 -5.18 -18.24
C LEU A 220 -8.23 -4.48 -19.60
N THR A 221 -7.22 -3.62 -19.75
CA THR A 221 -6.88 -2.92 -20.99
C THR A 221 -5.63 -3.48 -21.67
N GLY A 222 -5.19 -4.69 -21.28
CA GLY A 222 -4.09 -5.42 -21.91
C GLY A 222 -2.70 -4.87 -21.61
N ARG A 223 -2.54 -4.05 -20.57
CA ARG A 223 -1.26 -3.50 -20.12
C ARG A 223 -0.67 -4.33 -18.98
N SER A 224 0.64 -4.47 -18.97
CA SER A 224 1.34 -5.21 -17.91
C SER A 224 1.67 -4.32 -16.71
N VAL A 225 1.61 -4.92 -15.51
CA VAL A 225 2.04 -4.29 -14.26
C VAL A 225 3.17 -5.11 -13.64
N GLN A 226 4.31 -4.47 -13.32
CA GLN A 226 5.42 -5.11 -12.65
C GLN A 226 5.17 -5.15 -11.14
N LEU A 227 5.29 -6.33 -10.51
CA LEU A 227 5.32 -6.42 -9.06
C LEU A 227 6.71 -6.13 -8.52
N THR A 228 6.77 -5.35 -7.44
CA THR A 228 7.99 -5.07 -6.67
C THR A 228 7.85 -5.67 -5.27
N GLN A 229 8.98 -5.78 -4.55
CA GLN A 229 8.95 -6.28 -3.17
C GLN A 229 8.16 -5.31 -2.29
N GLY A 230 7.06 -5.78 -1.71
CA GLY A 230 6.29 -5.10 -0.68
C GLY A 230 6.78 -5.41 0.73
N ASP A 231 6.05 -4.92 1.72
CA ASP A 231 6.34 -5.12 3.14
C ASP A 231 5.06 -5.56 3.86
N TYR A 232 5.12 -6.64 4.64
CA TYR A 232 3.99 -7.08 5.45
C TYR A 232 3.56 -6.04 6.49
N ALA A 233 4.47 -5.15 6.92
CA ALA A 233 4.14 -4.02 7.78
C ALA A 233 3.29 -2.95 7.08
N ASN A 234 3.27 -2.89 5.75
CA ASN A 234 2.45 -1.96 4.97
C ASN A 234 0.97 -2.38 4.96
N LEU A 235 0.40 -2.55 6.15
CA LEU A 235 -0.98 -2.96 6.35
C LEU A 235 -1.96 -1.86 5.95
N LYS A 236 -3.11 -2.29 5.40
CA LYS A 236 -4.27 -1.41 5.19
C LYS A 236 -5.18 -1.49 6.40
N ILE A 237 -5.36 -0.39 7.11
CA ILE A 237 -6.33 -0.29 8.21
C ILE A 237 -7.73 -0.32 7.60
N THR A 238 -8.45 -1.43 7.84
CA THR A 238 -9.77 -1.69 7.27
C THR A 238 -10.80 -1.92 8.36
N THR A 239 -10.40 -2.61 9.44
CA THR A 239 -11.20 -2.94 10.61
C THR A 239 -10.48 -2.52 11.89
N ARG A 240 -11.15 -2.64 13.06
CA ARG A 240 -10.54 -2.29 14.35
C ARG A 240 -9.37 -3.19 14.72
N GLU A 241 -9.39 -4.42 14.24
CA GLU A 241 -8.36 -5.43 14.49
C GLU A 241 -7.03 -5.06 13.82
N ASP A 242 -7.07 -4.26 12.72
CA ASP A 242 -5.89 -3.78 12.02
C ASP A 242 -5.16 -2.64 12.76
N LEU A 243 -5.80 -2.06 13.77
CA LEU A 243 -5.19 -1.00 14.56
C LEU A 243 -4.09 -1.57 15.46
N PRO A 244 -2.95 -0.88 15.59
CA PRO A 244 -1.93 -1.28 16.57
C PRO A 244 -2.56 -1.33 17.97
N ARG A 245 -2.43 -2.47 18.63
CA ARG A 245 -2.82 -2.55 20.04
C ARG A 245 -1.93 -1.60 20.83
N PRO A 246 -2.48 -0.80 21.75
CA PRO A 246 -1.65 -0.02 22.64
C PRO A 246 -0.68 -0.98 23.33
N VAL A 247 0.62 -0.73 23.19
CA VAL A 247 1.61 -1.46 23.99
C VAL A 247 1.23 -1.17 25.43
N GLN A 248 0.66 -2.14 26.13
CA GLN A 248 0.54 -2.07 27.58
C GLN A 248 1.99 -1.91 28.06
N LYS A 249 2.34 -0.73 28.55
CA LYS A 249 3.54 -0.59 29.37
C LYS A 249 3.30 -1.56 30.54
N GLU A 250 3.91 -2.75 30.46
CA GLU A 250 4.12 -3.54 31.65
C GLU A 250 4.85 -2.62 32.62
N GLU A 251 4.10 -2.06 33.58
CA GLU A 251 4.68 -1.57 34.80
C GLU A 251 5.40 -2.76 35.38
N THR A 252 6.70 -2.85 35.12
CA THR A 252 7.60 -3.69 35.89
C THR A 252 7.57 -3.13 37.29
N ARG A 253 6.51 -3.48 38.04
CA ARG A 253 6.51 -3.47 39.51
C ARG A 253 7.55 -4.50 39.89
N MET A 254 8.78 -4.07 39.94
CA MET A 254 9.84 -4.75 40.64
C MET A 254 9.45 -4.74 42.10
N ARG A 255 8.68 -5.78 42.50
CA ARG A 255 8.55 -6.14 43.92
C ARG A 255 9.95 -6.57 44.36
N LEU A 256 10.70 -5.61 44.90
CA LEU A 256 11.80 -5.88 45.80
C LEU A 256 11.18 -6.57 47.02
N SER A 257 11.06 -7.89 47.03
CA SER A 257 10.89 -8.68 48.20
C SER A 257 12.18 -8.57 48.98
N LEU A 258 12.15 -7.76 50.06
CA LEU A 258 13.14 -7.78 51.11
C LEU A 258 13.22 -9.20 51.66
N ILE A 259 14.24 -9.92 51.26
CA ILE A 259 14.64 -11.17 51.90
C ILE A 259 15.20 -10.77 53.24
N HIS A 260 14.42 -10.95 54.32
CA HIS A 260 14.93 -10.93 55.70
C HIS A 260 15.86 -12.12 55.86
N ILE A 261 17.14 -11.84 55.83
CA ILE A 261 18.17 -12.80 56.28
C ILE A 261 18.15 -12.72 57.82
N SER A 262 17.51 -13.68 58.45
CA SER A 262 17.65 -13.92 59.90
C SER A 262 19.03 -14.52 60.17
N GLU A 263 19.86 -13.82 60.95
CA GLU A 263 21.13 -14.34 61.45
C GLU A 263 20.89 -15.58 62.35
N PRO A 264 21.74 -16.60 62.24
CA PRO A 264 21.70 -17.74 63.16
C PRO A 264 22.28 -17.36 64.54
N PRO A 265 21.78 -17.94 65.67
CA PRO A 265 22.32 -17.68 67.00
C PRO A 265 23.72 -18.21 67.13
N ARG A 266 24.63 -17.38 67.67
CA ARG A 266 25.97 -17.76 68.07
C ARG A 266 25.94 -18.55 69.40
N PRO A 267 26.92 -19.47 69.64
CA PRO A 267 26.99 -20.37 70.75
C PRO A 267 27.29 -19.70 72.13
#